data_aafcc766f673ca4dc4662212ccf50710
#
_entry.id   aafcc766f673ca4dc4662212ccf50710
#
_cell.length_a   1.000
_cell.length_b   1.000
_cell.length_c   1.000
_cell.angle_alpha   90.00
_cell.angle_beta   90.00
_cell.angle_gamma   90.00
#
_symmetry.space_group_name_H-M   'P 1'
#
loop_
_entity.id
_entity.type
_entity.pdbx_description
1 polymer ?
#
loop_
_entity_poly.entity_id
_entity_poly.type
_entity_poly.pdbx_seq_one_letter_code
_entity_poly.pdbx_strand_id
1 'polypeptide(L)'
;DANDNVVIICSIENMDPMGIHTGDSITVAPAMTLSDTTYQKMRDMAIKMMRSIGDFAGGCNVQFAVSPDDKEDIIAIEINPRVSRSSALASKATGYPIAKIAAKLAIGYNLDELQNQITKSTSALFEPTLDYVIVKIPRWNFDKFEGSDRRLGLQMKAVGEVMGIGRSFQEALHKATQSLEIKRNGLGADGKGITDYETIISCLLYTSDAADDVNGV
;
A
#
# COMPACT_ATOMS: atom_id res chain seq x y z
N ASP A 1 20.40 2.10 -6.94
CA ASP A 1 21.24 3.00 -7.74
C ASP A 1 22.23 2.20 -8.58
N ALA A 2 23.05 2.88 -9.37
CA ALA A 2 24.02 2.24 -10.26
C ALA A 2 25.17 1.51 -9.51
N ASN A 3 25.40 1.85 -8.25
CA ASN A 3 26.39 1.20 -7.38
C ASN A 3 25.82 0.04 -6.56
N ASP A 4 24.65 -0.50 -6.96
CA ASP A 4 23.93 -1.58 -6.28
C ASP A 4 23.49 -1.26 -4.83
N ASN A 5 23.42 0.01 -4.45
CA ASN A 5 22.81 0.41 -3.21
C ASN A 5 21.29 0.34 -3.33
N VAL A 6 20.64 -0.29 -2.36
CA VAL A 6 19.17 -0.46 -2.31
C VAL A 6 18.64 0.03 -0.98
N VAL A 7 17.54 0.78 -1.02
CA VAL A 7 16.85 1.32 0.16
C VAL A 7 15.38 0.92 0.09
N ILE A 8 14.87 0.29 1.14
CA ILE A 8 13.46 -0.03 1.28
C ILE A 8 12.77 1.12 2.01
N ILE A 9 11.89 1.81 1.31
CA ILE A 9 11.30 3.06 1.82
C ILE A 9 10.13 2.82 2.75
N CYS A 10 9.24 1.88 2.42
CA CYS A 10 8.03 1.67 3.20
C CYS A 10 7.43 0.29 2.93
N SER A 11 6.93 -0.36 3.97
CA SER A 11 5.99 -1.47 3.85
C SER A 11 4.56 -0.94 3.86
N ILE A 12 3.73 -1.43 2.96
CA ILE A 12 2.31 -1.09 2.88
C ILE A 12 1.52 -2.38 2.83
N GLU A 13 0.48 -2.47 3.65
CA GLU A 13 -0.40 -3.64 3.70
C GLU A 13 -1.79 -3.26 3.22
N ASN A 14 -2.35 -4.07 2.33
CA ASN A 14 -3.75 -3.98 1.92
C ASN A 14 -4.62 -4.70 2.96
N MET A 15 -5.71 -4.06 3.37
CA MET A 15 -6.70 -4.66 4.27
C MET A 15 -7.72 -5.51 3.53
N ASP A 16 -7.94 -5.20 2.27
CA ASP A 16 -8.87 -5.92 1.41
C ASP A 16 -8.23 -7.21 0.88
N PRO A 17 -9.01 -8.26 0.62
CA PRO A 17 -8.50 -9.53 0.12
C PRO A 17 -7.84 -9.40 -1.25
N MET A 18 -7.02 -10.39 -1.59
CA MET A 18 -6.45 -10.52 -2.92
C MET A 18 -7.54 -10.55 -3.99
N GLY A 19 -7.24 -10.00 -5.16
CA GLY A 19 -8.23 -9.82 -6.24
C GLY A 19 -8.88 -8.44 -6.26
N ILE A 20 -8.74 -7.64 -5.20
CA ILE A 20 -9.12 -6.23 -5.21
C ILE A 20 -7.91 -5.38 -5.61
N HIS A 21 -8.12 -4.52 -6.59
CA HIS A 21 -7.07 -3.61 -7.06
C HIS A 21 -6.54 -2.74 -5.91
N THR A 22 -5.21 -2.64 -5.77
CA THR A 22 -4.57 -1.86 -4.67
C THR A 22 -5.05 -0.41 -4.59
N GLY A 23 -5.43 0.20 -5.71
CA GLY A 23 -6.02 1.53 -5.75
C GLY A 23 -7.39 1.63 -5.06
N ASP A 24 -8.12 0.51 -5.00
CA ASP A 24 -9.44 0.40 -4.37
C ASP A 24 -9.38 -0.17 -2.94
N SER A 25 -8.23 -0.67 -2.51
CA SER A 25 -8.03 -1.20 -1.17
C SER A 25 -7.81 -0.10 -0.13
N ILE A 26 -8.33 -0.33 1.08
CA ILE A 26 -7.85 0.38 2.28
C ILE A 26 -6.44 -0.14 2.56
N THR A 27 -5.49 0.75 2.74
CA THR A 27 -4.10 0.35 3.00
C THR A 27 -3.57 0.99 4.27
N VAL A 28 -2.68 0.28 4.94
CA VAL A 28 -2.02 0.73 6.16
C VAL A 28 -0.50 0.72 5.96
N ALA A 29 0.17 1.71 6.51
CA ALA A 29 1.61 1.81 6.57
C ALA A 29 2.06 2.23 7.99
N PRO A 30 3.09 1.58 8.56
CA PRO A 30 3.76 0.38 8.03
C PRO A 30 2.84 -0.84 8.04
N ALA A 31 3.23 -1.94 7.37
CA ALA A 31 2.51 -3.21 7.44
C ALA A 31 2.43 -3.68 8.91
N MET A 32 1.23 -4.10 9.34
CA MET A 32 0.95 -4.37 10.75
C MET A 32 0.87 -5.86 11.11
N THR A 33 0.59 -6.72 10.12
CA THR A 33 0.38 -8.16 10.37
C THR A 33 1.59 -9.03 10.00
N LEU A 34 2.62 -8.43 9.42
CA LEU A 34 3.86 -9.12 9.08
C LEU A 34 4.74 -9.31 10.32
N SER A 35 5.29 -10.53 10.48
CA SER A 35 6.41 -10.73 11.39
C SER A 35 7.68 -10.08 10.83
N ASP A 36 8.63 -9.76 11.70
CA ASP A 36 9.94 -9.25 11.26
C ASP A 36 10.64 -10.22 10.32
N THR A 37 10.61 -11.51 10.62
CA THR A 37 11.19 -12.56 9.77
C THR A 37 10.55 -12.56 8.35
N THR A 38 9.23 -12.51 8.27
CA THR A 38 8.52 -12.46 6.99
C THR A 38 8.88 -11.19 6.22
N TYR A 39 8.91 -10.06 6.92
CA TYR A 39 9.27 -8.78 6.30
C TYR A 39 10.70 -8.78 5.75
N GLN A 40 11.68 -9.32 6.49
CA GLN A 40 13.07 -9.43 6.01
C GLN A 40 13.16 -10.35 4.77
N LYS A 41 12.44 -11.48 4.76
CA LYS A 41 12.36 -12.34 3.56
C LYS A 41 11.83 -11.57 2.35
N MET A 42 10.76 -10.78 2.52
CA MET A 42 10.18 -9.97 1.45
C MET A 42 11.19 -8.91 0.94
N ARG A 43 11.95 -8.28 1.84
CA ARG A 43 13.01 -7.33 1.48
C ARG A 43 14.07 -8.00 0.60
N ASP A 44 14.58 -9.16 1.03
CA ASP A 44 15.59 -9.92 0.30
C ASP A 44 15.07 -10.36 -1.08
N MET A 45 13.81 -10.82 -1.16
CA MET A 45 13.16 -11.17 -2.43
C MET A 45 13.05 -9.96 -3.34
N ALA A 46 12.62 -8.81 -2.84
CA ALA A 46 12.50 -7.57 -3.61
C ALA A 46 13.85 -7.13 -4.19
N ILE A 47 14.90 -7.14 -3.37
CA ILE A 47 16.26 -6.80 -3.78
C ILE A 47 16.76 -7.78 -4.85
N LYS A 48 16.57 -9.08 -4.64
CA LYS A 48 16.96 -10.13 -5.60
C LYS A 48 16.23 -9.96 -6.93
N MET A 49 14.94 -9.67 -6.91
CA MET A 49 14.16 -9.44 -8.13
C MET A 49 14.62 -8.19 -8.86
N MET A 50 14.91 -7.09 -8.15
CA MET A 50 15.41 -5.87 -8.78
C MET A 50 16.76 -6.11 -9.46
N ARG A 51 17.66 -6.82 -8.81
CA ARG A 51 18.97 -7.19 -9.40
C ARG A 51 18.84 -8.07 -10.63
N SER A 52 17.77 -8.87 -10.73
CA SER A 52 17.53 -9.74 -11.90
C SER A 52 17.09 -8.96 -13.16
N ILE A 53 16.64 -7.71 -13.01
CA ILE A 53 16.27 -6.85 -14.13
C ILE A 53 17.52 -6.35 -14.88
N GLY A 54 18.68 -6.35 -14.23
CA GLY A 54 19.94 -5.83 -14.81
C GLY A 54 20.16 -4.35 -14.47
N ASP A 55 20.73 -3.61 -15.42
CA ASP A 55 21.16 -2.22 -15.24
C ASP A 55 19.97 -1.27 -14.99
N PHE A 56 19.44 -1.30 -13.77
CA PHE A 56 18.33 -0.44 -13.35
C PHE A 56 18.75 0.47 -12.20
N ALA A 57 18.61 1.78 -12.40
CA ALA A 57 18.71 2.78 -11.35
C ALA A 57 17.43 3.61 -11.29
N GLY A 58 16.78 3.65 -10.12
CA GLY A 58 15.48 4.35 -9.98
C GLY A 58 14.65 3.83 -8.82
N GLY A 59 13.36 4.09 -8.87
CA GLY A 59 12.39 3.63 -7.88
C GLY A 59 11.52 2.49 -8.42
N CYS A 60 11.15 1.58 -7.56
CA CYS A 60 10.23 0.50 -7.91
C CYS A 60 9.18 0.25 -6.83
N ASN A 61 8.16 -0.51 -7.20
CA ASN A 61 7.17 -1.07 -6.31
C ASN A 61 7.11 -2.58 -6.54
N VAL A 62 7.14 -3.35 -5.48
CA VAL A 62 6.99 -4.81 -5.51
C VAL A 62 5.77 -5.17 -4.69
N GLN A 63 4.90 -6.01 -5.25
CA GLN A 63 3.71 -6.51 -4.57
C GLN A 63 3.89 -8.00 -4.26
N PHE A 64 3.54 -8.36 -3.04
CA PHE A 64 3.59 -9.71 -2.53
C PHE A 64 2.24 -10.13 -1.98
N ALA A 65 1.97 -11.43 -2.05
CA ALA A 65 0.98 -12.10 -1.22
C ALA A 65 1.69 -12.96 -0.19
N VAL A 66 1.15 -12.99 1.02
CA VAL A 66 1.63 -13.84 2.11
C VAL A 66 0.46 -14.70 2.54
N SER A 67 0.66 -16.02 2.58
CA SER A 67 -0.38 -16.95 3.03
C SER A 67 -0.79 -16.64 4.47
N PRO A 68 -2.09 -16.63 4.78
CA PRO A 68 -2.56 -16.49 6.16
C PRO A 68 -2.17 -17.69 7.03
N ASP A 69 -2.11 -18.88 6.45
CA ASP A 69 -1.86 -20.15 7.15
C ASP A 69 -0.36 -20.43 7.31
N ASP A 70 0.42 -20.10 6.30
CA ASP A 70 1.87 -20.25 6.31
C ASP A 70 2.56 -18.93 5.94
N LYS A 71 3.07 -18.23 6.95
CA LYS A 71 3.79 -16.96 6.79
C LYS A 71 5.13 -17.09 6.04
N GLU A 72 5.57 -18.30 5.76
CA GLU A 72 6.74 -18.56 4.93
C GLU A 72 6.40 -18.70 3.45
N ASP A 73 5.15 -18.95 3.12
CA ASP A 73 4.64 -18.98 1.75
C ASP A 73 4.39 -17.54 1.27
N ILE A 74 5.38 -17.02 0.55
CA ILE A 74 5.40 -15.65 0.02
C ILE A 74 5.45 -15.71 -1.48
N ILE A 75 4.44 -15.14 -2.13
CA ILE A 75 4.33 -15.08 -3.60
C ILE A 75 4.56 -13.64 -4.06
N ALA A 76 5.48 -13.44 -4.98
CA ALA A 76 5.62 -12.17 -5.68
C ALA A 76 4.55 -12.08 -6.78
N ILE A 77 3.65 -11.10 -6.64
CA ILE A 77 2.55 -10.88 -7.59
C ILE A 77 3.06 -10.10 -8.80
N GLU A 78 3.70 -8.97 -8.55
CA GLU A 78 4.24 -8.12 -9.62
C GLU A 78 5.39 -7.26 -9.12
N ILE A 79 6.24 -6.87 -10.06
CA ILE A 79 7.26 -5.85 -9.87
C ILE A 79 7.06 -4.75 -10.89
N ASN A 80 7.01 -3.51 -10.41
CA ASN A 80 6.87 -2.33 -11.24
C ASN A 80 8.15 -1.48 -11.13
N PRO A 81 9.10 -1.57 -12.11
CA PRO A 81 10.35 -0.81 -12.09
C PRO A 81 10.09 0.66 -12.49
N ARG A 82 9.21 1.30 -11.77
CA ARG A 82 8.80 2.69 -11.93
C ARG A 82 8.18 3.22 -10.66
N VAL A 83 8.09 4.53 -10.54
CA VAL A 83 7.29 5.18 -9.51
C VAL A 83 5.80 4.92 -9.76
N SER A 84 5.04 4.60 -8.72
CA SER A 84 3.63 4.25 -8.76
C SER A 84 2.79 5.14 -7.82
N ARG A 85 1.47 4.93 -7.78
CA ARG A 85 0.59 5.61 -6.80
C ARG A 85 0.95 5.24 -5.36
N SER A 86 1.30 3.99 -5.09
CA SER A 86 1.78 3.56 -3.77
C SER A 86 3.09 4.25 -3.38
N SER A 87 3.95 4.58 -4.35
CA SER A 87 5.15 5.39 -4.10
C SER A 87 4.81 6.81 -3.63
N ALA A 88 3.73 7.40 -4.14
CA ALA A 88 3.25 8.70 -3.68
C ALA A 88 2.74 8.62 -2.23
N LEU A 89 1.99 7.56 -1.88
CA LEU A 89 1.57 7.30 -0.51
C LEU A 89 2.78 7.10 0.40
N ALA A 90 3.73 6.24 0.01
CA ALA A 90 4.95 5.99 0.76
C ALA A 90 5.77 7.27 0.97
N SER A 91 5.87 8.14 -0.05
CA SER A 91 6.57 9.41 0.08
C SER A 91 5.92 10.34 1.10
N LYS A 92 4.59 10.43 1.10
CA LYS A 92 3.84 11.23 2.08
C LYS A 92 3.96 10.62 3.48
N ALA A 93 3.92 9.29 3.57
CA ALA A 93 3.99 8.56 4.82
C ALA A 93 5.34 8.75 5.51
N THR A 94 6.43 8.65 4.77
CA THR A 94 7.79 8.59 5.31
C THR A 94 8.55 9.91 5.27
N GLY A 95 8.06 10.88 4.50
CA GLY A 95 8.84 12.09 4.19
C GLY A 95 10.03 11.80 3.25
N TYR A 96 10.09 10.65 2.61
CA TYR A 96 11.14 10.33 1.63
C TYR A 96 10.67 10.68 0.22
N PRO A 97 11.32 11.59 -0.50
CA PRO A 97 10.82 12.07 -1.80
C PRO A 97 11.17 11.10 -2.94
N ILE A 98 10.50 9.93 -2.99
CA ILE A 98 10.81 8.81 -3.88
C ILE A 98 10.93 9.25 -5.33
N ALA A 99 9.95 9.97 -5.86
CA ALA A 99 9.95 10.37 -7.28
C ALA A 99 11.14 11.25 -7.64
N LYS A 100 11.50 12.18 -6.76
CA LYS A 100 12.62 13.09 -6.98
C LYS A 100 13.95 12.37 -6.92
N ILE A 101 14.10 11.46 -5.96
CA ILE A 101 15.32 10.65 -5.85
C ILE A 101 15.42 9.68 -7.03
N ALA A 102 14.35 8.96 -7.38
CA ALA A 102 14.32 8.08 -8.54
C ALA A 102 14.69 8.79 -9.84
N ALA A 103 14.22 10.02 -10.07
CA ALA A 103 14.58 10.82 -11.22
C ALA A 103 16.09 11.16 -11.26
N LYS A 104 16.68 11.43 -10.10
CA LYS A 104 18.12 11.70 -10.01
C LYS A 104 18.97 10.45 -10.23
N LEU A 105 18.53 9.31 -9.70
CA LEU A 105 19.18 8.02 -9.94
C LEU A 105 19.17 7.68 -11.43
N ALA A 106 18.06 7.93 -12.13
CA ALA A 106 17.92 7.65 -13.56
C ALA A 106 18.85 8.51 -14.45
N ILE A 107 19.36 9.63 -13.95
CA ILE A 107 20.32 10.46 -14.67
C ILE A 107 21.77 10.29 -14.17
N GLY A 108 22.02 9.25 -13.35
CA GLY A 108 23.36 8.81 -12.98
C GLY A 108 23.87 9.23 -11.61
N TYR A 109 23.04 9.86 -10.75
CA TYR A 109 23.42 10.07 -9.35
C TYR A 109 23.30 8.76 -8.56
N ASN A 110 24.07 8.64 -7.48
CA ASN A 110 23.98 7.55 -6.52
C ASN A 110 23.30 8.00 -5.22
N LEU A 111 22.80 7.05 -4.42
CA LEU A 111 22.06 7.34 -3.19
C LEU A 111 22.90 8.05 -2.13
N ASP A 112 24.18 7.74 -2.06
CA ASP A 112 25.15 8.35 -1.13
C ASP A 112 25.48 9.82 -1.49
N GLU A 113 25.36 10.19 -2.76
CA GLU A 113 25.54 11.56 -3.24
C GLU A 113 24.32 12.46 -3.00
N LEU A 114 23.18 11.85 -2.68
CA LEU A 114 21.90 12.56 -2.53
C LEU A 114 21.53 12.79 -1.08
N GLN A 115 20.99 13.96 -0.82
CA GLN A 115 20.41 14.34 0.47
C GLN A 115 18.89 14.25 0.41
N ASN A 116 18.26 13.76 1.47
CA ASN A 116 16.82 13.86 1.63
C ASN A 116 16.45 15.36 1.87
N GLN A 117 15.83 15.96 0.87
CA GLN A 117 15.52 17.39 0.88
C GLN A 117 14.38 17.78 1.84
N ILE A 118 13.61 16.81 2.33
CA ILE A 118 12.54 17.03 3.30
C ILE A 118 13.14 17.10 4.70
N THR A 119 13.94 16.13 5.09
CA THR A 119 14.60 16.09 6.39
C THR A 119 15.79 17.07 6.47
N LYS A 120 16.45 17.30 5.34
CA LYS A 120 17.66 18.15 5.19
C LYS A 120 18.86 17.70 6.01
N SER A 121 18.73 16.68 6.82
CA SER A 121 19.75 16.15 7.72
C SER A 121 20.17 14.72 7.43
N THR A 122 19.38 13.97 6.67
CA THR A 122 19.65 12.57 6.36
C THR A 122 20.05 12.39 4.89
N SER A 123 20.94 11.42 4.63
CA SER A 123 21.24 10.95 3.29
C SER A 123 20.05 10.23 2.68
N ALA A 124 19.95 10.20 1.36
CA ALA A 124 18.99 9.37 0.64
C ALA A 124 19.25 7.86 0.83
N LEU A 125 20.43 7.48 1.29
CA LEU A 125 20.78 6.11 1.63
C LEU A 125 20.17 5.65 2.98
N PHE A 126 19.59 6.57 3.76
CA PHE A 126 19.01 6.26 5.05
C PHE A 126 17.56 5.81 4.92
N GLU A 127 17.25 4.58 5.32
CA GLU A 127 15.90 4.03 5.30
C GLU A 127 14.99 4.75 6.33
N PRO A 128 13.81 5.22 5.91
CA PRO A 128 12.85 5.82 6.83
C PRO A 128 12.31 4.80 7.82
N THR A 129 12.05 5.24 9.04
CA THR A 129 11.37 4.46 10.08
C THR A 129 10.13 5.21 10.54
N LEU A 130 9.00 4.51 10.63
CA LEU A 130 7.72 5.09 11.06
C LEU A 130 7.43 4.70 12.52
N ASP A 131 7.14 5.69 13.35
CA ASP A 131 6.66 5.53 14.73
C ASP A 131 5.17 5.93 14.87
N TYR A 132 4.47 6.06 13.77
CA TYR A 132 3.05 6.37 13.64
C TYR A 132 2.41 5.51 12.57
N VAL A 133 1.08 5.45 12.57
CA VAL A 133 0.29 4.67 11.63
C VAL A 133 -0.38 5.59 10.62
N ILE A 134 -0.35 5.17 9.37
CA ILE A 134 -1.02 5.85 8.27
C ILE A 134 -2.03 4.90 7.67
N VAL A 135 -3.26 5.39 7.48
CA VAL A 135 -4.31 4.67 6.76
C VAL A 135 -4.73 5.48 5.55
N LYS A 136 -4.72 4.83 4.38
CA LYS A 136 -5.28 5.37 3.15
C LYS A 136 -6.64 4.73 2.90
N ILE A 137 -7.66 5.55 2.63
CA ILE A 137 -8.99 5.07 2.20
C ILE A 137 -9.29 5.62 0.81
N PRO A 138 -9.68 4.76 -0.15
CA PRO A 138 -10.10 5.20 -1.47
C PRO A 138 -11.41 6.01 -1.42
N ARG A 139 -11.61 6.89 -2.38
CA ARG A 139 -12.88 7.58 -2.62
C ARG A 139 -13.49 7.09 -3.92
N TRP A 140 -14.71 6.62 -3.85
CA TRP A 140 -15.52 6.23 -5.00
C TRP A 140 -16.67 7.21 -5.20
N ASN A 141 -17.10 7.42 -6.44
CA ASN A 141 -18.23 8.27 -6.79
C ASN A 141 -19.47 7.47 -7.21
N PHE A 142 -19.68 6.30 -6.59
CA PHE A 142 -20.86 5.47 -6.87
C PHE A 142 -22.20 6.18 -6.57
N ASP A 143 -22.17 7.16 -5.66
CA ASP A 143 -23.28 8.03 -5.34
C ASP A 143 -23.69 8.97 -6.48
N LYS A 144 -22.77 9.22 -7.43
CA LYS A 144 -23.01 10.08 -8.60
C LYS A 144 -23.40 9.34 -9.88
N PHE A 145 -23.24 8.02 -9.88
CA PHE A 145 -23.52 7.17 -11.05
C PHE A 145 -24.53 6.09 -10.68
N GLU A 146 -25.81 6.36 -10.89
CA GLU A 146 -26.87 5.39 -10.68
C GLU A 146 -26.66 4.16 -11.57
N GLY A 147 -26.91 2.96 -11.04
CA GLY A 147 -26.76 1.69 -11.75
C GLY A 147 -25.31 1.23 -11.93
N SER A 148 -24.32 1.96 -11.41
CA SER A 148 -22.93 1.51 -11.44
C SER A 148 -22.73 0.28 -10.53
N ASP A 149 -21.96 -0.68 -11.02
CA ASP A 149 -21.56 -1.83 -10.20
C ASP A 149 -20.60 -1.37 -9.09
N ARG A 150 -21.01 -1.57 -7.84
CA ARG A 150 -20.26 -1.17 -6.64
C ARG A 150 -19.27 -2.22 -6.15
N ARG A 151 -19.28 -3.43 -6.71
CA ARG A 151 -18.36 -4.51 -6.33
C ARG A 151 -16.95 -4.11 -6.73
N LEU A 152 -16.03 -4.25 -5.79
CA LEU A 152 -14.61 -4.07 -6.04
C LEU A 152 -14.02 -5.34 -6.66
N GLY A 153 -12.95 -5.21 -7.41
CA GLY A 153 -12.31 -6.31 -8.11
C GLY A 153 -10.98 -5.89 -8.74
N LEU A 154 -10.57 -6.58 -9.77
CA LEU A 154 -9.29 -6.34 -10.45
C LEU A 154 -9.23 -4.96 -11.14
N GLN A 155 -10.38 -4.45 -11.58
CA GLN A 155 -10.46 -3.15 -12.22
C GLN A 155 -10.61 -2.05 -11.19
N MET A 156 -9.72 -1.07 -11.22
CA MET A 156 -9.76 0.09 -10.33
C MET A 156 -10.98 0.98 -10.60
N LYS A 157 -11.76 1.28 -9.55
CA LYS A 157 -12.96 2.13 -9.59
C LYS A 157 -12.80 3.42 -8.78
N ALA A 158 -11.79 3.51 -7.93
CA ALA A 158 -11.53 4.70 -7.12
C ALA A 158 -11.15 5.90 -7.98
N VAL A 159 -11.67 7.07 -7.61
CA VAL A 159 -11.42 8.36 -8.29
C VAL A 159 -10.45 9.24 -7.48
N GLY A 160 -10.18 8.90 -6.23
CA GLY A 160 -9.29 9.62 -5.33
C GLY A 160 -9.04 8.81 -4.07
N GLU A 161 -8.31 9.43 -3.16
CA GLU A 161 -7.96 8.81 -1.89
C GLU A 161 -7.74 9.88 -0.82
N VAL A 162 -7.91 9.48 0.43
CA VAL A 162 -7.58 10.27 1.61
C VAL A 162 -6.56 9.53 2.46
N MET A 163 -5.85 10.26 3.31
CA MET A 163 -4.86 9.71 4.22
C MET A 163 -5.11 10.24 5.63
N GLY A 164 -5.22 9.32 6.59
CA GLY A 164 -5.24 9.63 8.02
C GLY A 164 -3.94 9.21 8.68
N ILE A 165 -3.44 10.02 9.61
CA ILE A 165 -2.23 9.76 10.40
C ILE A 165 -2.62 9.75 11.87
N GLY A 166 -2.20 8.69 12.60
CA GLY A 166 -2.48 8.52 14.03
C GLY A 166 -1.39 7.78 14.76
N ARG A 167 -1.48 7.76 16.09
CA ARG A 167 -0.60 6.95 16.94
C ARG A 167 -1.04 5.50 17.00
N SER A 168 -2.28 5.22 16.62
CA SER A 168 -2.83 3.88 16.51
C SER A 168 -3.57 3.72 15.19
N PHE A 169 -3.80 2.46 14.79
CA PHE A 169 -4.59 2.13 13.61
C PHE A 169 -6.00 2.74 13.68
N GLN A 170 -6.67 2.61 14.83
CA GLN A 170 -8.02 3.13 15.02
C GLN A 170 -8.08 4.65 14.82
N GLU A 171 -7.12 5.38 15.41
CA GLU A 171 -7.05 6.83 15.25
C GLU A 171 -6.84 7.22 13.78
N ALA A 172 -5.88 6.58 13.10
CA ALA A 172 -5.58 6.85 11.70
C ALA A 172 -6.78 6.55 10.79
N LEU A 173 -7.47 5.42 11.03
CA LEU A 173 -8.66 5.00 10.28
C LEU A 173 -9.82 5.99 10.46
N HIS A 174 -10.09 6.42 11.69
CA HIS A 174 -11.14 7.41 11.96
C HIS A 174 -10.84 8.76 11.30
N LYS A 175 -9.61 9.24 11.38
CA LYS A 175 -9.19 10.48 10.71
C LYS A 175 -9.33 10.37 9.18
N ALA A 176 -8.93 9.24 8.59
CA ALA A 176 -9.10 8.99 7.16
C ALA A 176 -10.59 8.97 6.78
N THR A 177 -11.45 8.31 7.56
CA THR A 177 -12.90 8.26 7.31
C THR A 177 -13.51 9.66 7.35
N GLN A 178 -13.15 10.49 8.32
CA GLN A 178 -13.60 11.88 8.40
C GLN A 178 -13.15 12.70 7.18
N SER A 179 -11.93 12.48 6.71
CA SER A 179 -11.35 13.18 5.56
C SER A 179 -12.01 12.83 4.22
N LEU A 180 -12.81 11.75 4.15
CA LEU A 180 -13.59 11.41 2.95
C LEU A 180 -14.75 12.38 2.68
N GLU A 181 -15.14 13.21 3.65
CA GLU A 181 -16.26 14.18 3.56
C GLU A 181 -17.61 13.53 3.17
N ILE A 182 -17.82 12.27 3.57
CA ILE A 182 -19.03 11.50 3.34
C ILE A 182 -20.04 11.60 4.48
N LYS A 183 -19.88 12.59 5.36
CA LYS A 183 -20.70 12.83 6.56
C LYS A 183 -20.70 11.63 7.54
N ARG A 184 -19.57 10.93 7.64
CA ARG A 184 -19.30 9.85 8.60
C ARG A 184 -18.22 10.32 9.57
N ASN A 185 -18.44 10.04 10.86
CA ASN A 185 -17.48 10.39 11.91
C ASN A 185 -16.49 9.25 12.22
N GLY A 186 -16.71 8.10 11.64
CA GLY A 186 -15.90 6.89 11.82
C GLY A 186 -16.60 5.67 11.26
N LEU A 187 -16.10 4.49 11.58
CA LEU A 187 -16.72 3.22 11.25
C LEU A 187 -17.67 2.79 12.37
N GLY A 188 -18.94 2.61 12.05
CA GLY A 188 -19.99 2.18 12.99
C GLY A 188 -20.43 3.28 13.97
N ALA A 189 -21.33 2.94 14.88
CA ALA A 189 -21.87 3.75 15.98
C ALA A 189 -22.46 5.13 15.60
N ASP A 190 -22.59 5.45 14.32
CA ASP A 190 -23.17 6.70 13.80
C ASP A 190 -24.60 6.52 13.25
N GLY A 191 -25.21 5.34 13.47
CA GLY A 191 -26.54 4.99 12.97
C GLY A 191 -26.65 4.82 11.45
N LYS A 192 -25.54 4.91 10.71
CA LYS A 192 -25.49 4.82 9.25
C LYS A 192 -24.81 3.53 8.76
N GLY A 193 -24.55 2.61 9.66
CA GLY A 193 -23.96 1.29 9.33
C GLY A 193 -25.00 0.38 8.67
N ILE A 194 -24.51 -0.65 7.98
CA ILE A 194 -25.35 -1.77 7.56
C ILE A 194 -25.75 -2.53 8.82
N THR A 195 -27.06 -2.63 9.06
CA THR A 195 -27.63 -3.35 10.20
C THR A 195 -28.17 -4.72 9.81
N ASP A 196 -28.24 -5.00 8.53
CA ASP A 196 -28.66 -6.29 7.99
C ASP A 196 -27.50 -7.28 7.99
N TYR A 197 -27.57 -8.25 8.91
CA TYR A 197 -26.56 -9.29 9.05
C TYR A 197 -26.46 -10.21 7.83
N GLU A 198 -27.53 -10.45 7.09
CA GLU A 198 -27.50 -11.28 5.88
C GLU A 198 -26.69 -10.60 4.78
N THR A 199 -26.84 -9.30 4.63
CA THR A 199 -26.02 -8.49 3.70
C THR A 199 -24.55 -8.51 4.11
N ILE A 200 -24.24 -8.40 5.41
CA ILE A 200 -22.86 -8.47 5.90
C ILE A 200 -22.24 -9.84 5.62
N ILE A 201 -22.99 -10.91 5.93
CA ILE A 201 -22.53 -12.29 5.72
C ILE A 201 -22.32 -12.56 4.23
N SER A 202 -23.22 -12.13 3.35
CA SER A 202 -23.06 -12.29 1.90
C SER A 202 -21.83 -11.58 1.35
N CYS A 203 -21.48 -10.40 1.89
CA CYS A 203 -20.24 -9.71 1.54
C CYS A 203 -18.99 -10.47 2.01
N LEU A 204 -19.05 -11.07 3.20
CA LEU A 204 -17.94 -11.87 3.74
C LEU A 204 -17.75 -13.19 2.98
N LEU A 205 -18.85 -13.86 2.61
CA LEU A 205 -18.80 -15.09 1.81
C LEU A 205 -18.26 -14.84 0.40
N TYR A 206 -18.60 -13.70 -0.21
CA TYR A 206 -18.07 -13.34 -1.51
C TYR A 206 -16.53 -13.12 -1.49
N THR A 207 -16.00 -12.62 -0.39
CA THR A 207 -14.55 -12.44 -0.23
C THR A 207 -13.82 -13.77 0.03
N SER A 208 -14.48 -14.78 0.60
CA SER A 208 -13.91 -16.13 0.76
C SER A 208 -13.88 -16.90 -0.56
N ASP A 209 -14.94 -16.80 -1.36
CA ASP A 209 -15.02 -17.46 -2.67
C ASP A 209 -13.98 -16.89 -3.68
N ALA A 210 -13.65 -15.59 -3.58
CA ALA A 210 -12.62 -15.00 -4.43
C ALA A 210 -11.21 -15.54 -4.12
N ALA A 211 -10.97 -16.07 -2.93
CA ALA A 211 -9.71 -16.73 -2.57
C ALA A 211 -9.64 -18.17 -3.11
N ASP A 212 -10.78 -18.85 -3.26
CA ASP A 212 -10.86 -20.20 -3.78
C ASP A 212 -10.73 -20.26 -5.32
N ASP A 213 -11.14 -19.21 -6.03
CA ASP A 213 -11.01 -19.12 -7.49
C ASP A 213 -9.56 -18.97 -7.99
N VAL A 214 -8.61 -18.66 -7.13
CA VAL A 214 -7.18 -18.57 -7.48
C VAL A 214 -6.49 -19.94 -7.47
N ASN A 215 -7.12 -20.98 -6.93
CA ASN A 215 -6.62 -22.35 -6.93
C ASN A 215 -7.06 -23.18 -8.14
N GLY A 216 -7.70 -22.57 -9.13
CA GLY A 216 -8.28 -23.22 -10.31
C GLY A 216 -7.56 -22.89 -11.62
N VAL A 217 -6.20 -22.92 -11.66
CA VAL A 217 -5.42 -23.09 -12.91
C VAL A 217 -4.13 -23.81 -12.61
#